data_c97991058b1175b9a5b165f1dd081479
#
_entry.id   c97991058b1175b9a5b165f1dd081479
#
_cell.length_a   1.000
_cell.length_b   1.000
_cell.length_c   1.000
_cell.angle_alpha   90.00
_cell.angle_beta   90.00
_cell.angle_gamma   90.00
#
_symmetry.space_group_name_H-M   'P 1'
#
loop_
_entity.id
_entity.type
_entity.pdbx_description
1 polymer ?
#
loop_
_entity_poly.entity_id
_entity_poly.type
_entity_poly.pdbx_seq_one_letter_code
_entity_poly.pdbx_strand_id
1 'polypeptide(L)'
;MSIVTLGPAGTYSHRAARAVNEDVVFRESVSAIISVVGDNQYQRGVVPIENSIEGSVTETLDAIAEAEIAVTNEIITPIRHALLAQSPEFKRIASHSQALAQCRSYLEREYPDTGLEAVASTARGVEQARADGSVAGIGHPDNAGEILSVIAEDIQDQSSNSTRFFVIAPRSERDPAGGKSTVVVYPNANYPGLLLELLEAFAERDINLSRIESRPSGNRLGDYLFH
;
A
#
# COMPACT_ATOMS: atom_id res chain seq x y z
N MET A 1 -7.29 11.72 -18.58
CA MET A 1 -8.25 10.82 -17.89
C MET A 1 -7.74 10.58 -16.49
N SER A 2 -8.58 10.82 -15.50
CA SER A 2 -8.19 10.71 -14.08
C SER A 2 -7.89 9.27 -13.69
N ILE A 3 -6.95 9.08 -12.78
CA ILE A 3 -6.66 7.79 -12.13
C ILE A 3 -7.19 7.82 -10.70
N VAL A 4 -7.77 6.73 -10.22
CA VAL A 4 -8.32 6.66 -8.87
C VAL A 4 -7.39 5.92 -7.92
N THR A 5 -7.20 6.43 -6.71
CA THR A 5 -6.35 5.81 -5.67
C THR A 5 -6.84 6.11 -4.26
N LEU A 6 -6.20 5.48 -3.28
CA LEU A 6 -6.47 5.72 -1.86
C LEU A 6 -5.93 7.09 -1.43
N GLY A 7 -6.79 7.89 -0.79
CA GLY A 7 -6.42 9.18 -0.24
C GLY A 7 -5.76 9.12 1.15
N PRO A 8 -5.38 10.26 1.68
CA PRO A 8 -5.39 11.59 1.09
C PRO A 8 -4.18 11.87 0.17
N ALA A 9 -4.12 13.10 -0.37
CA ALA A 9 -2.94 13.59 -1.08
C ALA A 9 -1.68 13.54 -0.19
N GLY A 10 -0.50 13.33 -0.80
CA GLY A 10 0.77 13.22 -0.09
C GLY A 10 1.08 11.83 0.48
N THR A 11 0.19 10.84 0.33
CA THR A 11 0.44 9.44 0.70
C THR A 11 1.30 8.72 -0.36
N TYR A 12 1.81 7.53 -0.03
CA TYR A 12 2.53 6.68 -0.99
C TYR A 12 1.61 6.18 -2.11
N SER A 13 0.32 5.95 -1.83
CA SER A 13 -0.69 5.65 -2.86
C SER A 13 -0.85 6.78 -3.86
N HIS A 14 -0.91 8.03 -3.38
CA HIS A 14 -0.93 9.21 -4.25
C HIS A 14 0.32 9.29 -5.14
N ARG A 15 1.51 9.05 -4.58
CA ARG A 15 2.77 9.04 -5.35
C ARG A 15 2.78 7.96 -6.42
N ALA A 16 2.36 6.74 -6.08
CA ALA A 16 2.26 5.65 -7.04
C ALA A 16 1.27 5.98 -8.17
N ALA A 17 0.11 6.58 -7.85
CA ALA A 17 -0.87 7.00 -8.84
C ALA A 17 -0.32 8.10 -9.78
N ARG A 18 0.40 9.09 -9.24
CA ARG A 18 1.04 10.15 -10.04
C ARG A 18 2.11 9.64 -10.99
N ALA A 19 2.75 8.52 -10.69
CA ALA A 19 3.68 7.88 -11.62
C ALA A 19 2.98 7.33 -12.89
N VAL A 20 1.66 7.13 -12.83
CA VAL A 20 0.83 6.71 -13.97
C VAL A 20 0.15 7.89 -14.63
N ASN A 21 -0.42 8.80 -13.84
CA ASN A 21 -1.13 9.98 -14.33
C ASN A 21 -1.15 11.10 -13.27
N GLU A 22 -0.93 12.35 -13.69
CA GLU A 22 -0.95 13.51 -12.80
C GLU A 22 -2.37 13.86 -12.28
N ASP A 23 -3.43 13.52 -13.03
CA ASP A 23 -4.83 13.77 -12.66
C ASP A 23 -5.34 12.64 -11.77
N VAL A 24 -5.22 12.83 -10.44
CA VAL A 24 -5.53 11.82 -9.42
C VAL A 24 -6.80 12.16 -8.66
N VAL A 25 -7.70 11.18 -8.55
CA VAL A 25 -8.92 11.24 -7.75
C VAL A 25 -8.82 10.27 -6.58
N PHE A 26 -9.29 10.68 -5.41
CA PHE A 26 -9.17 9.90 -4.18
C PHE A 26 -10.46 9.18 -3.81
N ARG A 27 -10.31 8.02 -3.17
CA ARG A 27 -11.36 7.26 -2.49
C ARG A 27 -10.89 6.90 -1.07
N GLU A 28 -11.85 6.59 -0.21
CA GLU A 28 -11.60 6.32 1.21
C GLU A 28 -11.20 4.88 1.50
N SER A 29 -11.46 3.94 0.58
CA SER A 29 -11.11 2.53 0.74
C SER A 29 -10.65 1.90 -0.57
N VAL A 30 -9.90 0.81 -0.46
CA VAL A 30 -9.47 0.00 -1.61
C VAL A 30 -10.68 -0.62 -2.30
N SER A 31 -11.65 -1.11 -1.55
CA SER A 31 -12.88 -1.68 -2.11
C SER A 31 -13.66 -0.68 -2.96
N ALA A 32 -13.73 0.60 -2.53
CA ALA A 32 -14.36 1.65 -3.32
C ALA A 32 -13.60 1.95 -4.63
N ILE A 33 -12.26 1.88 -4.63
CA ILE A 33 -11.44 2.04 -5.83
C ILE A 33 -11.73 0.91 -6.81
N ILE A 34 -11.69 -0.34 -6.34
CA ILE A 34 -11.90 -1.53 -7.15
C ILE A 34 -13.31 -1.54 -7.77
N SER A 35 -14.33 -1.17 -6.99
CA SER A 35 -15.71 -1.07 -7.48
C SER A 35 -15.84 -0.05 -8.61
N VAL A 36 -15.38 1.19 -8.45
CA VAL A 36 -15.54 2.22 -9.50
C VAL A 36 -14.73 1.94 -10.76
N VAL A 37 -13.65 1.15 -10.67
CA VAL A 37 -12.91 0.66 -11.84
C VAL A 37 -13.64 -0.50 -12.49
N GLY A 38 -14.11 -1.48 -11.74
CA GLY A 38 -14.91 -2.61 -12.25
C GLY A 38 -16.19 -2.16 -12.95
N ASP A 39 -16.85 -1.12 -12.44
CA ASP A 39 -18.03 -0.48 -13.00
C ASP A 39 -17.74 0.44 -14.21
N ASN A 40 -16.49 0.49 -14.68
CA ASN A 40 -16.04 1.35 -15.79
C ASN A 40 -16.24 2.87 -15.56
N GLN A 41 -16.35 3.32 -14.30
CA GLN A 41 -16.41 4.74 -13.95
C GLN A 41 -15.03 5.40 -14.07
N TYR A 42 -13.95 4.62 -13.88
CA TYR A 42 -12.56 5.02 -14.08
C TYR A 42 -11.84 3.95 -14.90
N GLN A 43 -10.99 4.38 -15.83
CA GLN A 43 -10.23 3.48 -16.67
C GLN A 43 -9.03 2.86 -15.95
N ARG A 44 -8.51 3.52 -14.92
CA ARG A 44 -7.36 3.04 -14.15
C ARG A 44 -7.55 3.34 -12.67
N GLY A 45 -7.08 2.41 -11.85
CA GLY A 45 -6.93 2.60 -10.42
C GLY A 45 -5.55 2.14 -9.95
N VAL A 46 -5.08 2.68 -8.83
CA VAL A 46 -3.85 2.22 -8.16
C VAL A 46 -4.17 1.83 -6.74
N VAL A 47 -3.84 0.59 -6.38
CA VAL A 47 -4.11 0.02 -5.07
C VAL A 47 -2.85 -0.65 -4.49
N PRO A 48 -2.56 -0.49 -3.18
CA PRO A 48 -1.45 -1.20 -2.55
C PRO A 48 -1.79 -2.69 -2.44
N ILE A 49 -0.83 -3.57 -2.72
CA ILE A 49 -1.00 -5.03 -2.63
C ILE A 49 -0.09 -5.67 -1.59
N GLU A 50 1.09 -5.12 -1.39
CA GLU A 50 2.12 -5.70 -0.54
C GLU A 50 3.11 -4.64 -0.06
N ASN A 51 3.49 -4.70 1.21
CA ASN A 51 4.63 -3.98 1.74
C ASN A 51 5.71 -4.99 2.18
N SER A 52 6.98 -4.71 1.89
CA SER A 52 8.09 -5.65 2.14
C SER A 52 8.34 -5.94 3.63
N ILE A 53 7.82 -5.13 4.55
CA ILE A 53 7.94 -5.32 6.01
C ILE A 53 6.64 -5.89 6.60
N GLU A 54 5.50 -5.33 6.21
CA GLU A 54 4.18 -5.65 6.79
C GLU A 54 3.49 -6.82 6.09
N GLY A 55 3.95 -7.17 4.90
CA GLY A 55 3.34 -8.22 4.09
C GLY A 55 2.15 -7.73 3.27
N SER A 56 1.17 -8.59 3.13
CA SER A 56 0.05 -8.41 2.23
C SER A 56 -0.98 -7.39 2.70
N VAL A 57 -1.50 -6.60 1.76
CA VAL A 57 -2.69 -5.77 2.00
C VAL A 57 -3.94 -6.63 1.79
N THR A 58 -4.44 -7.21 2.88
CA THR A 58 -5.53 -8.18 2.85
C THR A 58 -6.82 -7.65 2.24
N GLU A 59 -7.16 -6.37 2.50
CA GLU A 59 -8.32 -5.71 1.88
C GLU A 59 -8.24 -5.74 0.35
N THR A 60 -7.05 -5.53 -0.21
CA THR A 60 -6.85 -5.57 -1.67
C THR A 60 -7.01 -6.99 -2.22
N LEU A 61 -6.45 -7.98 -1.54
CA LEU A 61 -6.57 -9.39 -1.96
C LEU A 61 -8.03 -9.83 -1.98
N ASP A 62 -8.75 -9.58 -0.89
CA ASP A 62 -10.15 -9.96 -0.76
C ASP A 62 -11.00 -9.26 -1.84
N ALA A 63 -10.79 -7.97 -2.06
CA ALA A 63 -11.56 -7.21 -3.04
C ALA A 63 -11.26 -7.59 -4.50
N ILE A 64 -10.01 -7.93 -4.84
CA ILE A 64 -9.63 -8.40 -6.19
C ILE A 64 -10.26 -9.76 -6.51
N ALA A 65 -10.38 -10.63 -5.51
CA ALA A 65 -10.93 -11.97 -5.70
C ALA A 65 -12.36 -11.97 -6.25
N GLU A 66 -13.15 -10.95 -5.94
CA GLU A 66 -14.56 -10.83 -6.29
C GLU A 66 -14.84 -9.85 -7.44
N ALA A 67 -13.83 -9.11 -7.90
CA ALA A 67 -14.03 -7.99 -8.80
C ALA A 67 -13.80 -8.32 -10.29
N GLU A 68 -14.57 -7.70 -11.17
CA GLU A 68 -14.40 -7.77 -12.63
C GLU A 68 -13.34 -6.78 -13.12
N ILE A 69 -12.11 -6.95 -12.64
CA ILE A 69 -10.94 -6.12 -12.98
C ILE A 69 -9.81 -6.96 -13.57
N ALA A 70 -8.86 -6.27 -14.18
CA ALA A 70 -7.56 -6.80 -14.59
C ALA A 70 -6.44 -6.00 -13.94
N VAL A 71 -5.35 -6.67 -13.56
CA VAL A 71 -4.08 -6.02 -13.22
C VAL A 71 -3.31 -5.81 -14.52
N THR A 72 -3.00 -4.56 -14.84
CA THR A 72 -2.34 -4.18 -16.10
C THR A 72 -0.87 -3.81 -15.91
N ASN A 73 -0.48 -3.43 -14.70
CA ASN A 73 0.92 -3.10 -14.37
C ASN A 73 1.13 -3.19 -12.86
N GLU A 74 2.40 -3.19 -12.45
CA GLU A 74 2.82 -3.06 -11.05
C GLU A 74 3.79 -1.88 -10.89
N ILE A 75 3.72 -1.22 -9.73
CA ILE A 75 4.62 -0.13 -9.35
C ILE A 75 5.23 -0.50 -8.00
N ILE A 76 6.55 -0.45 -7.91
CA ILE A 76 7.28 -0.64 -6.66
C ILE A 76 7.80 0.72 -6.21
N THR A 77 7.30 1.20 -5.06
CA THR A 77 7.66 2.49 -4.50
C THR A 77 8.50 2.28 -3.24
N PRO A 78 9.76 2.75 -3.20
CA PRO A 78 10.54 2.79 -1.98
C PRO A 78 9.84 3.64 -0.92
N ILE A 79 9.81 3.15 0.32
CA ILE A 79 9.28 3.88 1.46
C ILE A 79 10.43 4.57 2.16
N ARG A 80 10.44 5.88 2.09
CA ARG A 80 11.42 6.74 2.74
C ARG A 80 10.70 7.66 3.70
N HIS A 81 11.20 7.73 4.92
CA HIS A 81 10.67 8.60 5.95
C HIS A 81 11.63 9.75 6.24
N ALA A 82 11.06 10.95 6.29
CA ALA A 82 11.75 12.15 6.72
C ALA A 82 11.01 12.77 7.90
N LEU A 83 11.73 13.43 8.78
CA LEU A 83 11.19 14.29 9.82
C LEU A 83 11.03 15.68 9.26
N LEU A 84 9.80 16.19 9.25
CA LEU A 84 9.40 17.45 8.64
C LEU A 84 8.84 18.38 9.71
N ALA A 85 9.35 19.60 9.82
CA ALA A 85 8.88 20.58 10.78
C ALA A 85 9.06 22.02 10.24
N GLN A 86 8.36 22.98 10.83
CA GLN A 86 8.55 24.41 10.51
C GLN A 86 9.89 24.95 11.05
N SER A 87 10.36 24.37 12.17
CA SER A 87 11.65 24.68 12.79
C SER A 87 12.21 23.44 13.50
N PRO A 88 13.49 23.42 13.90
CA PRO A 88 14.04 22.32 14.70
C PRO A 88 13.44 22.19 16.10
N GLU A 89 12.72 23.22 16.57
CA GLU A 89 12.10 23.25 17.90
C GLU A 89 10.64 22.83 17.81
N PHE A 90 10.32 21.63 18.26
CA PHE A 90 8.95 21.08 18.32
C PHE A 90 8.77 20.26 19.61
N LYS A 91 7.52 20.02 20.02
CA LYS A 91 7.17 19.35 21.27
C LYS A 91 6.63 17.96 21.09
N ARG A 92 6.14 17.62 19.87
CA ARG A 92 5.60 16.29 19.53
C ARG A 92 5.87 15.95 18.09
N ILE A 93 5.87 14.64 17.81
CA ILE A 93 6.04 14.08 16.46
C ILE A 93 4.78 13.30 16.11
N ALA A 94 4.12 13.65 15.00
CA ALA A 94 2.88 13.03 14.55
C ALA A 94 3.07 12.26 13.25
N SER A 95 2.58 11.03 13.19
CA SER A 95 2.49 10.25 11.96
C SER A 95 1.57 9.04 12.12
N HIS A 96 1.38 8.26 11.06
CA HIS A 96 0.74 6.95 11.16
C HIS A 96 1.53 6.04 12.11
N SER A 97 0.83 5.21 12.90
CA SER A 97 1.45 4.32 13.88
C SER A 97 2.56 3.45 13.30
N GLN A 98 2.36 2.95 12.08
CA GLN A 98 3.34 2.19 11.32
C GLN A 98 4.61 2.97 11.02
N ALA A 99 4.51 4.23 10.57
CA ALA A 99 5.68 5.06 10.29
C ALA A 99 6.45 5.41 11.56
N LEU A 100 5.75 5.67 12.68
CA LEU A 100 6.38 5.84 13.99
C LEU A 100 7.15 4.58 14.42
N ALA A 101 6.57 3.40 14.23
CA ALA A 101 7.22 2.12 14.55
C ALA A 101 8.44 1.85 13.64
N GLN A 102 8.37 2.20 12.36
CA GLN A 102 9.47 2.03 11.39
C GLN A 102 10.64 3.01 11.62
N CYS A 103 10.44 4.08 12.38
CA CYS A 103 11.45 5.07 12.72
C CYS A 103 11.87 5.02 14.20
N ARG A 104 11.49 3.96 14.91
CA ARG A 104 11.59 3.88 16.36
C ARG A 104 13.00 4.10 16.89
N SER A 105 13.99 3.43 16.34
CA SER A 105 15.38 3.52 16.80
C SER A 105 15.95 4.93 16.64
N TYR A 106 15.59 5.60 15.53
CA TYR A 106 15.96 7.00 15.30
C TYR A 106 15.30 7.94 16.33
N LEU A 107 13.99 7.78 16.55
CA LEU A 107 13.23 8.63 17.48
C LEU A 107 13.68 8.46 18.93
N GLU A 108 13.92 7.24 19.40
CA GLU A 108 14.43 6.96 20.75
C GLU A 108 15.84 7.53 20.98
N ARG A 109 16.67 7.60 19.94
CA ARG A 109 18.02 8.15 20.04
C ARG A 109 18.06 9.67 20.01
N GLU A 110 17.35 10.30 19.06
CA GLU A 110 17.46 11.74 18.79
C GLU A 110 16.41 12.56 19.56
N TYR A 111 15.26 11.96 19.89
CA TYR A 111 14.10 12.65 20.48
C TYR A 111 13.47 11.85 21.64
N PRO A 112 14.26 11.38 22.64
CA PRO A 112 13.78 10.48 23.69
C PRO A 112 12.67 11.08 24.56
N ASP A 113 12.66 12.41 24.72
CA ASP A 113 11.70 13.12 25.58
C ASP A 113 10.54 13.75 24.78
N THR A 114 10.48 13.54 23.46
CA THR A 114 9.45 14.14 22.60
C THR A 114 8.22 13.23 22.50
N GLY A 115 7.04 13.81 22.70
CA GLY A 115 5.78 13.06 22.61
C GLY A 115 5.51 12.54 21.19
N LEU A 116 5.09 11.27 21.08
CA LEU A 116 4.70 10.64 19.82
C LEU A 116 3.17 10.58 19.73
N GLU A 117 2.59 11.04 18.61
CA GLU A 117 1.15 11.06 18.35
C GLU A 117 0.83 10.21 17.12
N ALA A 118 0.06 9.14 17.31
CA ALA A 118 -0.45 8.33 16.20
C ALA A 118 -1.68 8.97 15.57
N VAL A 119 -1.64 9.16 14.25
CA VAL A 119 -2.74 9.75 13.45
C VAL A 119 -3.12 8.83 12.28
N ALA A 120 -4.20 9.15 11.59
CA ALA A 120 -4.80 8.29 10.56
C ALA A 120 -3.90 8.02 9.33
N SER A 121 -2.94 8.90 9.03
CA SER A 121 -1.98 8.70 7.93
C SER A 121 -0.72 9.54 8.13
N THR A 122 0.38 9.19 7.43
CA THR A 122 1.59 10.03 7.38
C THR A 122 1.29 11.42 6.84
N ALA A 123 0.44 11.53 5.82
CA ALA A 123 -0.01 12.81 5.28
C ALA A 123 -0.72 13.67 6.33
N ARG A 124 -1.55 13.06 7.19
CA ARG A 124 -2.22 13.77 8.28
C ARG A 124 -1.24 14.32 9.32
N GLY A 125 -0.19 13.56 9.65
CA GLY A 125 0.89 14.04 10.53
C GLY A 125 1.62 15.25 9.93
N VAL A 126 1.91 15.21 8.64
CA VAL A 126 2.54 16.33 7.91
C VAL A 126 1.61 17.55 7.84
N GLU A 127 0.31 17.37 7.67
CA GLU A 127 -0.69 18.46 7.73
C GLU A 127 -0.71 19.13 9.10
N GLN A 128 -0.66 18.34 10.18
CA GLN A 128 -0.57 18.91 11.54
C GLN A 128 0.72 19.74 11.71
N ALA A 129 1.86 19.24 11.22
CA ALA A 129 3.12 19.99 11.27
C ALA A 129 3.07 21.31 10.49
N ARG A 130 2.33 21.35 9.36
CA ARG A 130 2.08 22.61 8.62
C ARG A 130 1.21 23.60 9.38
N ALA A 131 0.23 23.10 10.12
CA ALA A 131 -0.74 23.91 10.84
C ALA A 131 -0.22 24.42 12.21
N ASP A 132 0.71 23.68 12.82
CA ASP A 132 1.19 23.93 14.19
C ASP A 132 2.72 23.76 14.25
N GLY A 133 3.45 24.86 14.43
CA GLY A 133 4.93 24.86 14.53
C GLY A 133 5.48 24.10 15.74
N SER A 134 4.64 23.71 16.72
CA SER A 134 5.04 22.85 17.82
C SER A 134 5.01 21.35 17.48
N VAL A 135 4.61 20.99 16.25
CA VAL A 135 4.51 19.62 15.77
C VAL A 135 5.50 19.36 14.64
N ALA A 136 6.20 18.24 14.68
CA ALA A 136 6.89 17.66 13.55
C ALA A 136 6.07 16.50 12.96
N GLY A 137 6.15 16.30 11.65
CA GLY A 137 5.49 15.19 10.95
C GLY A 137 6.51 14.21 10.40
N ILE A 138 6.22 12.91 10.43
CA ILE A 138 6.97 11.93 9.64
C ILE A 138 6.21 11.63 8.35
N GLY A 139 6.88 11.83 7.21
CA GLY A 139 6.33 11.58 5.90
C GLY A 139 7.42 11.46 4.84
N HIS A 140 7.03 11.41 3.57
CA HIS A 140 8.02 11.46 2.48
C HIS A 140 8.66 12.84 2.39
N PRO A 141 9.98 12.98 2.06
CA PRO A 141 10.65 14.29 1.97
C PRO A 141 9.93 15.30 1.07
N ASP A 142 9.38 14.86 -0.07
CA ASP A 142 8.63 15.73 -0.99
C ASP A 142 7.39 16.37 -0.36
N ASN A 143 6.93 15.88 0.78
CA ASN A 143 5.81 16.46 1.51
C ASN A 143 6.19 17.71 2.31
N ALA A 144 7.45 18.12 2.33
CA ALA A 144 7.87 19.36 2.99
C ALA A 144 7.17 20.61 2.38
N GLY A 145 7.14 20.71 1.05
CA GLY A 145 6.61 21.88 0.35
C GLY A 145 7.38 23.15 0.71
N GLU A 146 6.68 24.30 0.79
CA GLU A 146 7.29 25.59 1.08
C GLU A 146 7.31 25.93 2.59
N ILE A 147 6.48 25.26 3.40
CA ILE A 147 6.26 25.60 4.81
C ILE A 147 7.16 24.80 5.74
N LEU A 148 7.41 23.53 5.42
CA LEU A 148 8.18 22.63 6.26
C LEU A 148 9.61 22.49 5.75
N SER A 149 10.55 22.43 6.69
CA SER A 149 11.92 22.02 6.43
C SER A 149 12.07 20.52 6.64
N VAL A 150 12.92 19.88 5.86
CA VAL A 150 13.38 18.52 6.11
C VAL A 150 14.43 18.58 7.23
N ILE A 151 14.05 18.15 8.42
CA ILE A 151 14.95 18.15 9.60
C ILE A 151 15.93 16.98 9.50
N ALA A 152 15.45 15.80 9.06
CA ALA A 152 16.27 14.63 8.80
C ALA A 152 15.64 13.78 7.72
N GLU A 153 16.45 13.12 6.90
CA GLU A 153 16.03 12.17 5.86
C GLU A 153 16.44 10.75 6.22
N ASP A 154 15.76 9.80 5.57
CA ASP A 154 16.03 8.36 5.68
C ASP A 154 16.08 7.88 7.15
N ILE A 155 15.14 8.35 7.96
CA ILE A 155 15.05 8.07 9.40
C ILE A 155 14.47 6.70 9.73
N GLN A 156 14.03 5.93 8.73
CA GLN A 156 13.51 4.56 8.92
C GLN A 156 14.61 3.58 9.33
N ASP A 157 14.25 2.66 10.21
CA ASP A 157 15.18 1.65 10.76
C ASP A 157 15.64 0.63 9.69
N GLN A 158 14.82 0.41 8.63
CA GLN A 158 15.13 -0.49 7.54
C GLN A 158 15.10 0.25 6.19
N SER A 159 16.23 0.26 5.49
CA SER A 159 16.37 0.94 4.19
C SER A 159 15.74 0.20 3.00
N SER A 160 15.44 -1.10 3.16
CA SER A 160 14.87 -1.95 2.11
C SER A 160 13.33 -1.94 2.05
N ASN A 161 12.68 -1.01 2.76
CA ASN A 161 11.21 -0.93 2.77
C ASN A 161 10.68 -0.45 1.43
N SER A 162 9.75 -1.21 0.85
CA SER A 162 9.07 -0.87 -0.40
C SER A 162 7.62 -1.34 -0.36
N THR A 163 6.74 -0.60 -1.02
CA THR A 163 5.36 -1.00 -1.24
C THR A 163 5.13 -1.28 -2.72
N ARG A 164 4.55 -2.42 -3.01
CA ARG A 164 4.06 -2.80 -4.33
C ARG A 164 2.62 -2.33 -4.48
N PHE A 165 2.35 -1.68 -5.59
CA PHE A 165 1.01 -1.26 -6.00
C PHE A 165 0.65 -1.97 -7.30
N PHE A 166 -0.61 -2.35 -7.43
CA PHE A 166 -1.19 -2.77 -8.71
C PHE A 166 -1.85 -1.59 -9.41
N VAL A 167 -1.60 -1.50 -10.70
CA VAL A 167 -2.42 -0.68 -11.61
C VAL A 167 -3.53 -1.57 -12.13
N ILE A 168 -4.76 -1.24 -11.77
CA ILE A 168 -5.96 -2.00 -12.13
C ILE A 168 -6.76 -1.27 -13.20
N ALA A 169 -7.47 -2.05 -14.00
CA ALA A 169 -8.35 -1.60 -15.07
C ALA A 169 -9.61 -2.48 -15.12
N PRO A 170 -10.67 -2.09 -15.85
CA PRO A 170 -11.77 -2.98 -16.16
C PRO A 170 -11.26 -4.28 -16.80
N ARG A 171 -11.94 -5.39 -16.56
CA ARG A 171 -11.55 -6.72 -17.05
C ARG A 171 -11.37 -6.81 -18.56
N SER A 172 -12.12 -6.00 -19.32
CA SER A 172 -11.99 -5.88 -20.77
C SER A 172 -10.60 -5.41 -21.24
N GLU A 173 -9.84 -4.76 -20.37
CA GLU A 173 -8.49 -4.25 -20.62
C GLU A 173 -7.38 -5.29 -20.29
N ARG A 174 -7.76 -6.54 -19.99
CA ARG A 174 -6.81 -7.62 -19.72
C ARG A 174 -5.90 -7.85 -20.91
N ASP A 175 -4.58 -7.84 -20.67
CA ASP A 175 -3.57 -8.25 -21.64
C ASP A 175 -3.23 -9.74 -21.49
N PRO A 176 -3.64 -10.60 -22.42
CA PRO A 176 -3.32 -12.02 -22.34
C PRO A 176 -1.82 -12.33 -22.61
N ALA A 177 -1.08 -11.37 -23.15
CA ALA A 177 0.37 -11.50 -23.41
C ALA A 177 1.22 -10.99 -22.24
N GLY A 178 0.61 -10.59 -21.13
CA GLY A 178 1.32 -10.12 -19.92
C GLY A 178 2.26 -11.19 -19.35
N GLY A 179 3.45 -10.78 -18.91
CA GLY A 179 4.48 -11.67 -18.35
C GLY A 179 4.20 -12.19 -16.94
N LYS A 180 3.17 -11.68 -16.26
CA LYS A 180 2.72 -12.11 -14.92
C LYS A 180 1.20 -12.27 -14.90
N SER A 181 0.72 -13.19 -14.07
CA SER A 181 -0.71 -13.39 -13.84
C SER A 181 -0.98 -13.51 -12.35
N THR A 182 -2.13 -13.01 -11.92
CA THR A 182 -2.69 -13.29 -10.60
C THR A 182 -3.82 -14.30 -10.78
N VAL A 183 -3.79 -15.36 -9.98
CA VAL A 183 -4.80 -16.43 -10.00
C VAL A 183 -5.39 -16.53 -8.59
N VAL A 184 -6.71 -16.62 -8.50
CA VAL A 184 -7.42 -16.92 -7.25
C VAL A 184 -8.06 -18.29 -7.39
N VAL A 185 -7.70 -19.20 -6.49
CA VAL A 185 -8.19 -20.58 -6.49
C VAL A 185 -9.17 -20.77 -5.33
N TYR A 186 -10.38 -21.22 -5.66
CA TYR A 186 -11.42 -21.59 -4.71
C TYR A 186 -11.54 -23.11 -4.69
N PRO A 187 -10.92 -23.82 -3.73
CA PRO A 187 -11.05 -25.27 -3.65
C PRO A 187 -12.48 -25.69 -3.33
N ASN A 188 -12.97 -26.72 -4.00
CA ASN A 188 -14.30 -27.30 -3.73
C ASN A 188 -14.33 -28.21 -2.49
N ALA A 189 -13.17 -28.59 -1.96
CA ALA A 189 -13.02 -29.48 -0.81
C ALA A 189 -11.77 -29.11 0.00
N ASN A 190 -11.74 -29.50 1.27
CA ASN A 190 -10.58 -29.33 2.13
C ASN A 190 -10.15 -30.71 2.65
N TYR A 191 -8.94 -31.14 2.29
CA TYR A 191 -8.36 -32.44 2.66
C TYR A 191 -6.82 -32.36 2.76
N PRO A 192 -6.18 -33.26 3.50
CA PRO A 192 -4.72 -33.32 3.55
C PRO A 192 -4.11 -33.53 2.17
N GLY A 193 -3.20 -32.64 1.76
CA GLY A 193 -2.54 -32.71 0.44
C GLY A 193 -3.12 -31.76 -0.61
N LEU A 194 -4.29 -31.14 -0.40
CA LEU A 194 -4.91 -30.22 -1.37
C LEU A 194 -3.94 -29.14 -1.88
N LEU A 195 -3.25 -28.44 -0.98
CA LEU A 195 -2.30 -27.38 -1.38
C LEU A 195 -1.12 -27.97 -2.18
N LEU A 196 -0.66 -29.15 -1.83
CA LEU A 196 0.40 -29.84 -2.57
C LEU A 196 -0.03 -30.12 -4.01
N GLU A 197 -1.22 -30.68 -4.21
CA GLU A 197 -1.77 -30.96 -5.55
C GLU A 197 -1.91 -29.67 -6.39
N LEU A 198 -2.33 -28.56 -5.77
CA LEU A 198 -2.38 -27.26 -6.44
C LEU A 198 -0.98 -26.81 -6.89
N LEU A 199 0.03 -26.93 -6.04
CA LEU A 199 1.39 -26.51 -6.36
C LEU A 199 2.03 -27.43 -7.41
N GLU A 200 1.78 -28.75 -7.36
CA GLU A 200 2.21 -29.72 -8.35
C GLU A 200 1.67 -29.37 -9.74
N ALA A 201 0.39 -28.95 -9.85
CA ALA A 201 -0.20 -28.54 -11.12
C ALA A 201 0.54 -27.37 -11.81
N PHE A 202 1.10 -26.43 -11.05
CA PHE A 202 1.95 -25.36 -11.57
C PHE A 202 3.36 -25.86 -11.89
N ALA A 203 3.96 -26.65 -11.02
CA ALA A 203 5.30 -27.18 -11.19
C ALA A 203 5.42 -28.09 -12.42
N GLU A 204 4.45 -28.96 -12.65
CA GLU A 204 4.38 -29.85 -13.85
C GLU A 204 4.33 -29.06 -15.18
N ARG A 205 3.90 -27.80 -15.13
CA ARG A 205 3.79 -26.92 -16.30
C ARG A 205 4.92 -25.89 -16.39
N ASP A 206 5.96 -26.07 -15.57
CA ASP A 206 7.09 -25.14 -15.46
C ASP A 206 6.68 -23.68 -15.19
N ILE A 207 5.57 -23.51 -14.42
CA ILE A 207 5.06 -22.20 -14.03
C ILE A 207 5.64 -21.83 -12.67
N ASN A 208 6.48 -20.78 -12.64
CA ASN A 208 7.04 -20.26 -11.41
C ASN A 208 6.02 -19.44 -10.63
N LEU A 209 5.85 -19.75 -9.35
CA LEU A 209 5.03 -18.99 -8.42
C LEU A 209 5.93 -18.03 -7.63
N SER A 210 5.74 -16.73 -7.81
CA SER A 210 6.47 -15.70 -7.07
C SER A 210 5.84 -15.36 -5.71
N ARG A 211 4.58 -15.75 -5.51
CA ARG A 211 3.83 -15.53 -4.28
C ARG A 211 2.72 -16.55 -4.13
N ILE A 212 2.43 -16.91 -2.90
CA ILE A 212 1.23 -17.64 -2.52
C ILE A 212 0.70 -17.10 -1.19
N GLU A 213 -0.60 -16.91 -1.09
CA GLU A 213 -1.26 -16.51 0.14
C GLU A 213 -2.57 -17.24 0.32
N SER A 214 -2.82 -17.74 1.52
CA SER A 214 -4.10 -18.35 1.89
C SER A 214 -4.97 -17.36 2.65
N ARG A 215 -6.23 -17.22 2.22
CA ARG A 215 -7.20 -16.34 2.86
C ARG A 215 -8.45 -17.13 3.22
N PRO A 216 -9.11 -16.86 4.38
CA PRO A 216 -10.40 -17.44 4.67
C PRO A 216 -11.41 -17.12 3.56
N SER A 217 -12.16 -18.10 3.10
CA SER A 217 -13.16 -17.92 2.02
C SER A 217 -14.39 -17.11 2.44
N GLY A 218 -14.56 -16.86 3.74
CA GLY A 218 -15.75 -16.20 4.30
C GLY A 218 -16.99 -17.11 4.43
N ASN A 219 -17.00 -18.27 3.78
CA ASN A 219 -18.16 -19.16 3.77
C ASN A 219 -18.25 -20.02 5.03
N ARG A 220 -17.14 -20.62 5.45
CA ARG A 220 -17.07 -21.51 6.60
C ARG A 220 -15.70 -21.43 7.25
N LEU A 221 -15.65 -21.55 8.57
CA LEU A 221 -14.39 -21.65 9.30
C LEU A 221 -13.61 -22.90 8.86
N GLY A 222 -12.37 -22.72 8.43
CA GLY A 222 -11.51 -23.79 7.90
C GLY A 222 -11.51 -23.89 6.36
N ASP A 223 -12.35 -23.13 5.65
CA ASP A 223 -12.31 -23.04 4.20
C ASP A 223 -11.46 -21.84 3.76
N TYR A 224 -10.53 -22.10 2.85
CA TYR A 224 -9.56 -21.12 2.36
C TYR A 224 -9.62 -21.00 0.85
N LEU A 225 -9.33 -19.80 0.36
CA LEU A 225 -8.95 -19.54 -1.01
C LEU A 225 -7.44 -19.23 -1.07
N PHE A 226 -6.84 -19.40 -2.23
CA PHE A 226 -5.40 -19.16 -2.45
C PHE A 226 -5.22 -18.12 -3.56
N HIS A 227 -4.35 -17.12 -3.28
CA HIS A 227 -3.90 -16.10 -4.24
C HIS A 227 -2.51 -16.41 -4.72
#